data_774b93e71fb13078a0de92a7cd764276
#
_entry.id   774b93e71fb13078a0de92a7cd764276
#
_cell.length_a   1.000
_cell.length_b   1.000
_cell.length_c   1.000
_cell.angle_alpha   90.00
_cell.angle_beta   90.00
_cell.angle_gamma   90.00
#
_symmetry.space_group_name_H-M   'P 1'
#
loop_
_entity.id
_entity.type
_entity.pdbx_description
1 polymer ?
#
loop_
_entity_poly.entity_id
_entity_poly.type
_entity_poly.pdbx_seq_one_letter_code
_entity_poly.pdbx_strand_id
1 'polypeptide(L)'
;MIETFAHRLAQKLISLSSEDTVTTDDIAVVSYGIECLLNLCIPFFFFLIYSCFTHRILGMVYFLISFLFLRNHIGGFHAKSHIRCLLYSTIYGLFFLWLLTLSILPGLYIKLSIYGIILAGIAIGKPICQTNMNSTRARMNSYITIILECLCMICFDKIWHFTTLSTAIFLGSCAAAILYIPGRIFQHNT
;
A
#
# COMPACT_ATOMS: atom_id res chain seq x y z
N MET A 1 -18.10 0.89 -15.07
CA MET A 1 -18.86 -0.06 -14.23
C MET A 1 -18.69 0.21 -12.73
N ILE A 2 -17.46 0.28 -12.18
CA ILE A 2 -17.24 0.55 -10.74
C ILE A 2 -17.78 1.92 -10.36
N GLU A 3 -17.47 2.95 -11.13
CA GLU A 3 -17.97 4.34 -10.93
C GLU A 3 -19.49 4.42 -10.93
N THR A 4 -20.14 3.76 -11.91
CA THR A 4 -21.62 3.74 -11.98
C THR A 4 -22.25 2.98 -10.82
N PHE A 5 -21.59 1.93 -10.33
CA PHE A 5 -22.03 1.19 -9.16
C PHE A 5 -21.85 2.03 -7.88
N ALA A 6 -20.67 2.64 -7.70
CA ALA A 6 -20.39 3.50 -6.57
C ALA A 6 -21.36 4.69 -6.49
N HIS A 7 -21.63 5.33 -7.62
CA HIS A 7 -22.57 6.44 -7.70
C HIS A 7 -24.01 6.03 -7.33
N ARG A 8 -24.50 4.89 -7.84
CA ARG A 8 -25.82 4.36 -7.47
C ARG A 8 -25.91 4.02 -5.98
N LEU A 9 -24.84 3.42 -5.43
CA LEU A 9 -24.78 3.08 -4.02
C LEU A 9 -24.75 4.34 -3.15
N ALA A 10 -24.00 5.37 -3.56
CA ALA A 10 -23.94 6.66 -2.89
C ALA A 10 -25.35 7.33 -2.86
N GLN A 11 -26.03 7.38 -3.99
CA GLN A 11 -27.41 7.91 -4.05
C GLN A 11 -28.35 7.16 -3.11
N LYS A 12 -28.25 5.82 -3.07
CA LYS A 12 -29.11 5.01 -2.19
C LYS A 12 -28.77 5.21 -0.70
N LEU A 13 -27.49 5.31 -0.35
CA LEU A 13 -27.09 5.58 1.03
C LEU A 13 -27.55 6.95 1.51
N ILE A 14 -27.40 7.95 0.68
CA ILE A 14 -27.83 9.33 1.00
C ILE A 14 -29.36 9.43 1.09
N SER A 15 -30.10 8.75 0.21
CA SER A 15 -31.57 8.71 0.30
C SER A 15 -32.12 8.01 1.56
N LEU A 16 -31.28 7.24 2.26
CA LEU A 16 -31.61 6.61 3.55
C LEU A 16 -31.22 7.49 4.76
N SER A 17 -30.38 8.50 4.52
CA SER A 17 -30.02 9.49 5.54
C SER A 17 -31.12 10.54 5.56
N SER A 18 -31.68 10.81 6.72
CA SER A 18 -32.83 11.71 6.92
C SER A 18 -32.46 13.21 6.86
N GLU A 19 -31.39 13.59 6.19
CA GLU A 19 -30.96 14.98 6.08
C GLU A 19 -31.66 15.65 4.88
N ASP A 20 -32.45 16.68 5.17
CA ASP A 20 -33.25 17.43 4.20
C ASP A 20 -32.46 18.34 3.23
N THR A 21 -31.09 18.37 3.36
CA THR A 21 -30.22 19.27 2.57
C THR A 21 -29.07 18.54 1.93
N VAL A 22 -29.37 17.50 1.14
CA VAL A 22 -28.31 16.78 0.39
C VAL A 22 -27.98 17.56 -0.88
N THR A 23 -26.69 17.87 -1.03
CA THR A 23 -26.16 18.52 -2.25
C THR A 23 -25.58 17.49 -3.22
N THR A 24 -25.44 17.87 -4.50
CA THR A 24 -24.76 17.05 -5.51
C THR A 24 -23.31 16.78 -5.15
N ASP A 25 -22.67 17.69 -4.41
CA ASP A 25 -21.29 17.55 -3.95
C ASP A 25 -21.16 16.45 -2.89
N ASP A 26 -22.16 16.26 -2.02
CA ASP A 26 -22.17 15.18 -1.03
C ASP A 26 -22.23 13.81 -1.70
N ILE A 27 -23.03 13.68 -2.78
CA ILE A 27 -23.09 12.45 -3.58
C ILE A 27 -21.74 12.15 -4.22
N ALA A 28 -21.03 13.15 -4.72
CA ALA A 28 -19.73 12.98 -5.35
C ALA A 28 -18.67 12.53 -4.32
N VAL A 29 -18.66 13.12 -3.12
CA VAL A 29 -17.74 12.76 -2.04
C VAL A 29 -17.98 11.32 -1.56
N VAL A 30 -19.24 10.94 -1.33
CA VAL A 30 -19.59 9.58 -0.90
C VAL A 30 -19.27 8.56 -2.00
N SER A 31 -19.57 8.87 -3.28
CA SER A 31 -19.22 8.01 -4.42
C SER A 31 -17.72 7.76 -4.49
N TYR A 32 -16.90 8.82 -4.36
CA TYR A 32 -15.45 8.69 -4.33
C TYR A 32 -14.96 7.84 -3.15
N GLY A 33 -15.55 8.01 -1.96
CA GLY A 33 -15.25 7.19 -0.80
C GLY A 33 -15.53 5.70 -1.03
N ILE A 34 -16.66 5.37 -1.67
CA ILE A 34 -17.01 3.99 -2.05
C ILE A 34 -16.02 3.42 -3.07
N GLU A 35 -15.62 4.20 -4.06
CA GLU A 35 -14.61 3.78 -5.04
C GLU A 35 -13.26 3.47 -4.39
N CYS A 36 -12.82 4.31 -3.44
CA CYS A 36 -11.61 4.08 -2.67
C CYS A 36 -11.72 2.79 -1.84
N LEU A 37 -12.86 2.56 -1.20
CA LEU A 37 -13.12 1.36 -0.41
C LEU A 37 -13.10 0.10 -1.29
N LEU A 38 -13.74 0.12 -2.46
CA LEU A 38 -13.73 -1.00 -3.40
C LEU A 38 -12.31 -1.31 -3.91
N ASN A 39 -11.53 -0.26 -4.21
CA ASN A 39 -10.13 -0.39 -4.61
C ASN A 39 -9.23 -1.00 -3.52
N LEU A 40 -9.61 -0.90 -2.26
CA LEU A 40 -8.93 -1.53 -1.14
C LEU A 40 -9.44 -2.96 -0.88
N CYS A 41 -10.76 -3.14 -0.83
CA CYS A 41 -11.40 -4.41 -0.44
C CYS A 41 -11.20 -5.51 -1.48
N ILE A 42 -11.28 -5.20 -2.78
CA ILE A 42 -11.17 -6.21 -3.83
C ILE A 42 -9.77 -6.86 -3.86
N PRO A 43 -8.65 -6.12 -3.91
CA PRO A 43 -7.32 -6.73 -3.81
C PRO A 43 -7.11 -7.49 -2.51
N PHE A 44 -7.59 -6.93 -1.38
CA PHE A 44 -7.49 -7.57 -0.07
C PHE A 44 -8.17 -8.94 -0.05
N PHE A 45 -9.35 -9.06 -0.66
CA PHE A 45 -10.06 -10.33 -0.78
C PHE A 45 -9.28 -11.39 -1.56
N PHE A 46 -8.66 -11.01 -2.68
CA PHE A 46 -7.78 -11.90 -3.43
C PHE A 46 -6.53 -12.31 -2.66
N PHE A 47 -5.92 -11.37 -1.91
CA PHE A 47 -4.78 -11.67 -1.04
C PHE A 47 -5.16 -12.62 0.08
N LEU A 48 -6.35 -12.45 0.67
CA LEU A 48 -6.84 -13.31 1.73
C LEU A 48 -7.05 -14.74 1.21
N ILE A 49 -7.74 -14.90 0.07
CA ILE A 49 -7.94 -16.20 -0.57
C ILE A 49 -6.60 -16.88 -0.83
N TYR A 50 -5.67 -16.18 -1.49
CA TYR A 50 -4.34 -16.71 -1.79
C TYR A 50 -3.59 -17.14 -0.54
N SER A 51 -3.63 -16.32 0.52
CA SER A 51 -2.92 -16.58 1.77
C SER A 51 -3.55 -17.69 2.60
N CYS A 52 -4.87 -17.90 2.49
CA CYS A 52 -5.54 -19.08 3.05
C CYS A 52 -5.04 -20.36 2.37
N PHE A 53 -5.00 -20.40 1.04
CA PHE A 53 -4.52 -21.56 0.28
C PHE A 53 -3.04 -21.89 0.56
N THR A 54 -2.22 -20.87 0.76
CA THR A 54 -0.79 -21.04 1.02
C THR A 54 -0.43 -21.18 2.50
N HIS A 55 -1.42 -21.13 3.40
CA HIS A 55 -1.24 -21.11 4.87
C HIS A 55 -0.29 -20.00 5.35
N ARG A 56 -0.30 -18.82 4.70
CA ARG A 56 0.58 -17.69 4.97
C ARG A 56 -0.16 -16.41 5.39
N ILE A 57 -1.28 -16.55 6.09
CA ILE A 57 -2.14 -15.41 6.49
C ILE A 57 -1.37 -14.36 7.29
N LEU A 58 -0.58 -14.79 8.30
CA LEU A 58 0.24 -13.85 9.08
C LEU A 58 1.26 -13.12 8.22
N GLY A 59 1.90 -13.82 7.28
CA GLY A 59 2.82 -13.19 6.32
C GLY A 59 2.13 -12.13 5.47
N MET A 60 0.90 -12.40 4.97
CA MET A 60 0.10 -11.41 4.25
C MET A 60 -0.20 -10.18 5.11
N VAL A 61 -0.59 -10.37 6.36
CA VAL A 61 -0.92 -9.25 7.27
C VAL A 61 0.31 -8.35 7.47
N TYR A 62 1.47 -8.91 7.79
CA TYR A 62 2.70 -8.14 7.97
C TYR A 62 3.18 -7.48 6.68
N PHE A 63 3.04 -8.16 5.54
CA PHE A 63 3.30 -7.58 4.22
C PHE A 63 2.43 -6.34 3.96
N LEU A 64 1.12 -6.44 4.20
CA LEU A 64 0.17 -5.35 3.97
C LEU A 64 0.41 -4.17 4.93
N ILE A 65 0.66 -4.46 6.21
CA ILE A 65 0.97 -3.42 7.20
C ILE A 65 2.19 -2.62 6.73
N SER A 66 3.31 -3.29 6.45
CA SER A 66 4.54 -2.64 5.99
C SER A 66 4.32 -1.87 4.69
N PHE A 67 3.69 -2.48 3.70
CA PHE A 67 3.37 -1.85 2.42
C PHE A 67 2.54 -0.57 2.59
N LEU A 68 1.44 -0.63 3.35
CA LEU A 68 0.53 0.50 3.55
C LEU A 68 1.18 1.62 4.36
N PHE A 69 1.91 1.28 5.44
CA PHE A 69 2.59 2.29 6.25
C PHE A 69 3.60 3.08 5.42
N LEU A 70 4.46 2.40 4.69
CA LEU A 70 5.47 3.08 3.88
C LEU A 70 4.82 3.86 2.73
N ARG A 71 3.88 3.26 2.01
CA ARG A 71 3.18 3.89 0.89
C ARG A 71 2.46 5.18 1.28
N ASN A 72 1.82 5.21 2.47
CA ASN A 72 1.13 6.41 2.95
C ASN A 72 2.07 7.61 3.15
N HIS A 73 3.34 7.36 3.39
CA HIS A 73 4.31 8.43 3.63
C HIS A 73 5.11 8.82 2.39
N ILE A 74 5.47 7.86 1.54
CA ILE A 74 6.25 8.15 0.32
C ILE A 74 5.37 8.47 -0.89
N GLY A 75 4.09 8.12 -0.84
CA GLY A 75 3.19 8.16 -1.98
C GLY A 75 3.46 7.00 -2.95
N GLY A 76 2.87 7.05 -4.13
CA GLY A 76 3.05 6.01 -5.12
C GLY A 76 2.32 6.29 -6.42
N PHE A 77 2.49 5.39 -7.37
CA PHE A 77 1.83 5.46 -8.66
C PHE A 77 0.31 5.29 -8.51
N HIS A 78 -0.45 6.23 -9.10
CA HIS A 78 -1.89 6.10 -9.30
C HIS A 78 -2.18 6.07 -10.80
N ALA A 79 -2.88 5.02 -11.24
CA ALA A 79 -3.31 4.93 -12.63
C ALA A 79 -4.47 5.91 -12.88
N LYS A 80 -4.54 6.45 -14.11
CA LYS A 80 -5.60 7.38 -14.54
C LYS A 80 -7.02 6.78 -14.52
N SER A 81 -7.13 5.44 -14.46
CA SER A 81 -8.41 4.71 -14.42
C SER A 81 -8.47 3.82 -13.18
N HIS A 82 -9.59 3.86 -12.46
CA HIS A 82 -9.83 3.05 -11.24
C HIS A 82 -9.65 1.54 -11.51
N ILE A 83 -10.14 1.03 -12.64
CA ILE A 83 -10.00 -0.39 -13.01
C ILE A 83 -8.54 -0.77 -13.21
N ARG A 84 -7.75 0.09 -13.86
CA ARG A 84 -6.31 -0.17 -14.05
C ARG A 84 -5.57 -0.14 -12.74
N CYS A 85 -5.90 0.80 -11.85
CA CYS A 85 -5.32 0.88 -10.51
C CYS A 85 -5.62 -0.41 -9.72
N LEU A 86 -6.85 -0.89 -9.76
CA LEU A 86 -7.30 -2.13 -9.12
C LEU A 86 -6.54 -3.35 -9.66
N LEU A 87 -6.46 -3.52 -10.99
CA LEU A 87 -5.76 -4.65 -11.61
C LEU A 87 -4.27 -4.64 -11.27
N TYR A 88 -3.60 -3.47 -11.41
CA TYR A 88 -2.19 -3.36 -11.09
C TYR A 88 -1.91 -3.65 -9.62
N SER A 89 -2.70 -3.12 -8.69
CA SER A 89 -2.50 -3.36 -7.26
C SER A 89 -2.73 -4.83 -6.90
N THR A 90 -3.72 -5.48 -7.51
CA THR A 90 -4.02 -6.90 -7.26
C THR A 90 -2.91 -7.81 -7.80
N ILE A 91 -2.54 -7.65 -9.07
CA ILE A 91 -1.49 -8.48 -9.70
C ILE A 91 -0.15 -8.27 -8.99
N TYR A 92 0.18 -7.01 -8.71
CA TYR A 92 1.42 -6.65 -8.06
C TYR A 92 1.51 -7.21 -6.63
N GLY A 93 0.45 -7.06 -5.84
CA GLY A 93 0.42 -7.62 -4.49
C GLY A 93 0.46 -9.15 -4.47
N LEU A 94 -0.26 -9.83 -5.36
CA LEU A 94 -0.20 -11.29 -5.51
C LEU A 94 1.20 -11.76 -5.91
N PHE A 95 1.90 -11.04 -6.77
CA PHE A 95 3.28 -11.35 -7.14
C PHE A 95 4.21 -11.34 -5.92
N PHE A 96 4.12 -10.33 -5.05
CA PHE A 96 4.94 -10.28 -3.84
C PHE A 96 4.56 -11.35 -2.80
N LEU A 97 3.27 -11.66 -2.68
CA LEU A 97 2.81 -12.76 -1.84
C LEU A 97 3.28 -14.12 -2.38
N TRP A 98 3.32 -14.28 -3.71
CA TRP A 98 3.91 -15.46 -4.33
C TRP A 98 5.41 -15.56 -4.04
N LEU A 99 6.18 -14.48 -4.14
CA LEU A 99 7.59 -14.46 -3.73
C LEU A 99 7.78 -14.91 -2.28
N LEU A 100 6.86 -14.53 -1.38
CA LEU A 100 6.89 -14.96 0.01
C LEU A 100 6.71 -16.49 0.14
N THR A 101 6.00 -17.14 -0.77
CA THR A 101 5.78 -18.60 -0.73
C THR A 101 6.96 -19.39 -1.28
N LEU A 102 7.80 -18.80 -2.13
CA LEU A 102 8.95 -19.48 -2.72
C LEU A 102 10.03 -19.85 -1.70
N SER A 103 9.91 -19.36 -0.45
CA SER A 103 10.88 -19.61 0.64
C SER A 103 12.33 -19.23 0.28
N ILE A 104 12.52 -18.45 -0.77
CA ILE A 104 13.81 -17.82 -1.10
C ILE A 104 13.97 -16.65 -0.13
N LEU A 105 14.42 -16.99 1.09
CA LEU A 105 14.56 -16.01 2.16
C LEU A 105 15.93 -15.32 2.03
N PRO A 106 15.97 -14.04 1.64
CA PRO A 106 17.23 -13.31 1.61
C PRO A 106 17.78 -13.20 3.03
N GLY A 107 19.08 -13.41 3.19
CA GLY A 107 19.75 -13.25 4.48
C GLY A 107 19.58 -11.83 5.03
N LEU A 108 19.68 -11.68 6.37
CA LEU A 108 19.48 -10.40 7.05
C LEU A 108 20.34 -9.27 6.46
N TYR A 109 21.60 -9.56 6.12
CA TYR A 109 22.50 -8.56 5.53
C TYR A 109 22.01 -8.03 4.17
N ILE A 110 21.43 -8.88 3.33
CA ILE A 110 20.86 -8.48 2.03
C ILE A 110 19.64 -7.59 2.26
N LYS A 111 18.77 -7.98 3.20
CA LYS A 111 17.60 -7.15 3.59
C LYS A 111 18.05 -5.76 4.05
N LEU A 112 19.02 -5.68 4.95
CA LEU A 112 19.55 -4.42 5.48
C LEU A 112 20.18 -3.55 4.40
N SER A 113 20.95 -4.14 3.46
CA SER A 113 21.53 -3.40 2.34
C SER A 113 20.47 -2.77 1.45
N ILE A 114 19.39 -3.50 1.16
CA ILE A 114 18.28 -2.97 0.35
C ILE A 114 17.52 -1.88 1.11
N TYR A 115 17.30 -2.01 2.43
CA TYR A 115 16.74 -0.93 3.24
C TYR A 115 17.61 0.34 3.20
N GLY A 116 18.93 0.19 3.22
CA GLY A 116 19.86 1.32 3.04
C GLY A 116 19.69 2.01 1.69
N ILE A 117 19.49 1.24 0.61
CA ILE A 117 19.23 1.79 -0.73
C ILE A 117 17.87 2.53 -0.77
N ILE A 118 16.83 1.97 -0.15
CA ILE A 118 15.52 2.61 -0.06
C ILE A 118 15.62 3.93 0.71
N LEU A 119 16.32 3.95 1.84
CA LEU A 119 16.56 5.17 2.63
C LEU A 119 17.30 6.24 1.81
N ALA A 120 18.35 5.86 1.09
CA ALA A 120 19.08 6.76 0.20
C ALA A 120 18.18 7.30 -0.92
N GLY A 121 17.35 6.45 -1.52
CA GLY A 121 16.39 6.84 -2.55
C GLY A 121 15.35 7.86 -2.06
N ILE A 122 14.85 7.73 -0.83
CA ILE A 122 13.93 8.69 -0.20
C ILE A 122 14.66 9.97 0.20
N ALA A 123 15.94 9.89 0.60
CA ALA A 123 16.74 11.06 0.91
C ALA A 123 16.95 11.96 -0.30
N ILE A 124 17.28 11.37 -1.46
CA ILE A 124 17.48 12.06 -2.72
C ILE A 124 16.15 12.48 -3.35
N GLY A 125 15.13 11.65 -3.22
CA GLY A 125 13.78 11.87 -3.75
C GLY A 125 12.92 12.73 -2.83
N LYS A 126 12.03 13.57 -3.41
CA LYS A 126 10.98 14.21 -2.64
C LYS A 126 9.79 13.25 -2.55
N PRO A 127 9.14 13.07 -1.37
CA PRO A 127 7.90 12.29 -1.28
C PRO A 127 6.85 12.87 -2.21
N ILE A 128 6.07 12.00 -2.84
CA ILE A 128 4.96 12.37 -3.69
C ILE A 128 3.78 12.65 -2.76
N CYS A 129 3.68 13.88 -2.27
CA CYS A 129 2.63 14.25 -1.33
C CYS A 129 1.39 14.71 -2.11
N GLN A 130 0.30 13.96 -2.02
CA GLN A 130 -1.02 14.32 -2.59
C GLN A 130 -1.86 15.17 -1.63
N THR A 131 -1.43 15.34 -0.39
CA THR A 131 -2.15 16.10 0.63
C THR A 131 -1.34 17.33 1.07
N ASN A 132 -2.01 18.33 1.66
CA ASN A 132 -1.41 19.57 2.17
C ASN A 132 -0.35 19.38 3.29
N MET A 133 0.24 18.19 3.42
CA MET A 133 1.33 17.94 4.36
C MET A 133 2.63 18.55 3.85
N ASN A 134 3.33 19.29 4.70
CA ASN A 134 4.69 19.79 4.45
C ASN A 134 5.58 18.62 4.00
N SER A 135 6.24 18.76 2.85
CA SER A 135 7.14 17.74 2.28
C SER A 135 8.22 17.26 3.26
N THR A 136 8.67 18.13 4.17
CA THR A 136 9.63 17.80 5.24
C THR A 136 9.04 16.83 6.27
N ARG A 137 7.77 17.03 6.69
CA ARG A 137 7.09 16.14 7.64
C ARG A 137 6.84 14.76 7.02
N ALA A 138 6.40 14.71 5.77
CA ALA A 138 6.20 13.45 5.06
C ALA A 138 7.51 12.65 4.92
N ARG A 139 8.62 13.33 4.63
CA ARG A 139 9.96 12.73 4.56
C ARG A 139 10.41 12.19 5.92
N MET A 140 10.21 12.96 6.99
CA MET A 140 10.58 12.54 8.34
C MET A 140 9.77 11.31 8.78
N ASN A 141 8.48 11.29 8.50
CA ASN A 141 7.62 10.15 8.79
C ASN A 141 8.05 8.91 7.99
N SER A 142 8.47 9.06 6.72
CA SER A 142 8.99 7.95 5.92
C SER A 142 10.26 7.35 6.53
N TYR A 143 11.17 8.17 7.03
CA TYR A 143 12.38 7.67 7.71
C TYR A 143 12.04 6.93 9.00
N ILE A 144 11.16 7.49 9.82
CA ILE A 144 10.70 6.84 11.05
C ILE A 144 10.07 5.49 10.75
N THR A 145 9.21 5.41 9.73
CA THR A 145 8.56 4.17 9.31
C THR A 145 9.58 3.12 8.89
N ILE A 146 10.55 3.47 8.04
CA ILE A 146 11.58 2.52 7.58
C ILE A 146 12.47 2.06 8.73
N ILE A 147 12.85 2.95 9.64
CA ILE A 147 13.64 2.58 10.82
C ILE A 147 12.85 1.60 11.70
N LEU A 148 11.57 1.88 11.93
CA LEU A 148 10.69 1.01 12.73
C LEU A 148 10.52 -0.36 12.09
N GLU A 149 10.27 -0.42 10.78
CA GLU A 149 10.17 -1.67 10.03
C GLU A 149 11.47 -2.46 10.07
N CYS A 150 12.61 -1.78 9.93
CA CYS A 150 13.94 -2.39 10.03
C CYS A 150 14.18 -2.99 11.42
N LEU A 151 13.81 -2.30 12.48
CA LEU A 151 13.90 -2.82 13.86
C LEU A 151 12.98 -4.04 14.06
N CYS A 152 11.72 -3.95 13.62
CA CYS A 152 10.79 -5.08 13.67
C CYS A 152 11.34 -6.29 12.90
N MET A 153 11.87 -6.08 11.70
CA MET A 153 12.47 -7.12 10.88
C MET A 153 13.64 -7.80 11.59
N ILE A 154 14.54 -7.04 12.21
CA ILE A 154 15.67 -7.57 12.98
C ILE A 154 15.18 -8.38 14.19
N CYS A 155 14.18 -7.87 14.91
CA CYS A 155 13.60 -8.57 16.04
C CYS A 155 12.98 -9.91 15.62
N PHE A 156 12.22 -9.95 14.53
CA PHE A 156 11.63 -11.20 14.03
C PHE A 156 12.71 -12.19 13.55
N ASP A 157 13.77 -11.69 12.93
CA ASP A 157 14.82 -12.55 12.37
C ASP A 157 15.76 -13.10 13.44
N LYS A 158 16.17 -12.27 14.43
CA LYS A 158 17.20 -12.60 15.41
C LYS A 158 16.66 -13.07 16.76
N ILE A 159 15.58 -12.47 17.26
CA ILE A 159 15.04 -12.74 18.60
C ILE A 159 14.04 -13.89 18.55
N TRP A 160 13.10 -13.83 17.60
CA TRP A 160 12.02 -14.80 17.51
C TRP A 160 12.21 -15.87 16.45
N HIS A 161 13.26 -15.76 15.63
CA HIS A 161 13.57 -16.69 14.53
C HIS A 161 12.42 -16.89 13.52
N PHE A 162 11.51 -15.90 13.40
CA PHE A 162 10.41 -15.90 12.44
C PHE A 162 10.84 -15.27 11.11
N THR A 163 11.76 -15.94 10.40
CA THR A 163 12.35 -15.46 9.15
C THR A 163 11.29 -15.15 8.06
N THR A 164 10.17 -15.89 8.05
CA THR A 164 9.06 -15.66 7.13
C THR A 164 8.39 -14.31 7.38
N LEU A 165 8.14 -13.94 8.64
CA LEU A 165 7.51 -12.65 8.99
C LEU A 165 8.47 -11.49 8.71
N SER A 166 9.75 -11.65 9.05
CA SER A 166 10.81 -10.72 8.68
C SER A 166 10.85 -10.48 7.17
N THR A 167 10.74 -11.54 6.36
CA THR A 167 10.70 -11.44 4.89
C THR A 167 9.42 -10.79 4.39
N ALA A 168 8.28 -11.02 5.04
CA ALA A 168 7.02 -10.38 4.68
C ALA A 168 7.09 -8.85 4.86
N ILE A 169 7.62 -8.35 5.98
CA ILE A 169 7.86 -6.93 6.22
C ILE A 169 8.79 -6.37 5.13
N PHE A 170 9.91 -7.04 4.88
CA PHE A 170 10.87 -6.64 3.86
C PHE A 170 10.23 -6.53 2.46
N LEU A 171 9.46 -7.53 2.03
CA LEU A 171 8.79 -7.52 0.74
C LEU A 171 7.73 -6.41 0.65
N GLY A 172 7.02 -6.11 1.75
CA GLY A 172 6.08 -4.99 1.81
C GLY A 172 6.76 -3.64 1.57
N SER A 173 7.89 -3.39 2.23
CA SER A 173 8.68 -2.18 2.03
C SER A 173 9.25 -2.08 0.62
N CYS A 174 9.78 -3.19 0.06
CA CYS A 174 10.26 -3.24 -1.32
C CYS A 174 9.14 -2.93 -2.31
N ALA A 175 7.95 -3.51 -2.10
CA ALA A 175 6.79 -3.26 -2.94
C ALA A 175 6.39 -1.78 -2.94
N ALA A 176 6.36 -1.13 -1.78
CA ALA A 176 6.07 0.30 -1.68
C ALA A 176 7.14 1.15 -2.38
N ALA A 177 8.43 0.85 -2.17
CA ALA A 177 9.55 1.57 -2.77
C ALA A 177 9.58 1.45 -4.29
N ILE A 178 9.29 0.27 -4.86
CA ILE A 178 9.24 0.08 -6.32
C ILE A 178 8.11 0.90 -6.93
N LEU A 179 6.93 0.99 -6.30
CA LEU A 179 5.81 1.79 -6.79
C LEU A 179 6.04 3.30 -6.66
N TYR A 180 6.96 3.73 -5.83
CA TYR A 180 7.36 5.13 -5.73
C TYR A 180 8.06 5.63 -7.00
N ILE A 181 8.91 4.81 -7.63
CA ILE A 181 9.71 5.19 -8.81
C ILE A 181 8.82 5.63 -10.00
N PRO A 182 7.87 4.81 -10.50
CA PRO A 182 6.99 5.23 -11.58
C PRO A 182 6.08 6.39 -11.19
N GLY A 183 5.60 6.43 -9.94
CA GLY A 183 4.80 7.54 -9.43
C GLY A 183 5.51 8.88 -9.62
N ARG A 184 6.81 8.93 -9.37
CA ARG A 184 7.62 10.15 -9.52
C ARG A 184 7.84 10.53 -10.98
N ILE A 185 8.11 9.57 -11.87
CA ILE A 185 8.35 9.81 -13.29
C ILE A 185 7.10 10.36 -13.96
N PHE A 186 5.94 9.79 -13.67
CA PHE A 186 4.67 10.19 -14.31
C PHE A 186 4.11 11.51 -13.79
N GLN A 187 4.35 11.89 -12.52
CA GLN A 187 3.91 13.20 -11.99
C GLN A 187 4.78 14.38 -12.46
N HIS A 188 6.01 14.12 -12.89
CA HIS A 188 6.87 15.19 -13.41
C HIS A 188 6.49 15.63 -14.84
N ASN A 189 5.66 14.84 -15.52
CA ASN A 189 5.23 15.07 -16.91
C ASN A 189 3.77 15.59 -17.03
N THR A 190 3.12 15.91 -15.93
CA THR A 190 1.81 16.59 -15.86
C THR A 190 1.93 17.92 -15.14
#